data_72ac737c99f568d68003fcb6d787c6fc
#
_entry.id   72ac737c99f568d68003fcb6d787c6fc
#
_cell.length_a   1.000
_cell.length_b   1.000
_cell.length_c   1.000
_cell.angle_alpha   90.00
_cell.angle_beta   90.00
_cell.angle_gamma   90.00
#
_symmetry.space_group_name_H-M   'P 1'
#
loop_
_entity.id
_entity.type
_entity.pdbx_description
1 polymer ?
#
loop_
_entity_poly.entity_id
_entity_poly.type
_entity_poly.pdbx_seq_one_letter_code
_entity_poly.pdbx_strand_id
1 'polypeptide(L)'
;MSEEKRRRILVVDDEPDNASIFTMGLEDGGFEVDTFMDPLLALSSFEESKRRKYDLLILDIKMPDMNGFELYEQIKKIDSKVKVCFLTAFGEGYTEEFKKRFPSSSIGVGFIRKPIRVDDLVKKVNEMMMT
;
A
#
# COMPACT_ATOMS: atom_id res chain seq x y z
N MET A 1 13.36 -26.00 -11.00
CA MET A 1 13.10 -25.41 -9.91
C MET A 1 12.35 -24.21 -10.16
N SER A 2 11.53 -24.05 -9.48
CA SER A 2 10.76 -22.94 -9.69
C SER A 2 11.36 -21.86 -8.98
N GLU A 3 11.53 -20.84 -9.62
CA GLU A 3 11.79 -19.68 -8.99
C GLU A 3 10.57 -19.22 -8.38
N GLU A 4 10.54 -19.16 -7.10
CA GLU A 4 9.45 -18.55 -6.44
C GLU A 4 9.43 -17.11 -6.76
N LYS A 5 8.38 -16.67 -7.39
CA LYS A 5 8.19 -15.27 -7.61
C LYS A 5 7.97 -14.61 -6.28
N ARG A 6 8.80 -13.61 -5.98
CA ARG A 6 8.58 -12.81 -4.79
C ARG A 6 7.29 -12.04 -4.95
N ARG A 7 6.61 -11.85 -3.86
CA ARG A 7 5.44 -10.98 -3.85
C ARG A 7 5.87 -9.55 -4.00
N ARG A 8 5.09 -8.79 -4.76
CA ARG A 8 5.43 -7.41 -5.10
C ARG A 8 4.53 -6.45 -4.37
N ILE A 9 5.14 -5.42 -3.80
CA ILE A 9 4.44 -4.41 -3.03
C ILE A 9 4.77 -3.03 -3.60
N LEU A 10 3.73 -2.21 -3.75
CA LEU A 10 3.90 -0.81 -4.11
C LEU A 10 3.69 0.02 -2.85
N VAL A 11 4.68 0.82 -2.49
CA VAL A 11 4.60 1.73 -1.36
C VAL A 11 4.52 3.16 -1.88
N VAL A 12 3.52 3.90 -1.45
CA VAL A 12 3.39 5.32 -1.79
C VAL A 12 3.24 6.11 -0.51
N ASP A 13 4.25 6.90 -0.18
CA ASP A 13 4.29 7.72 1.03
C ASP A 13 5.12 8.96 0.71
N ASP A 14 4.56 10.14 0.93
CA ASP A 14 5.25 11.39 0.58
C ASP A 14 6.34 11.79 1.56
N GLU A 15 6.50 11.06 2.65
CA GLU A 15 7.59 11.30 3.60
C GLU A 15 8.78 10.41 3.27
N PRO A 16 9.93 10.98 2.85
CA PRO A 16 11.06 10.17 2.41
C PRO A 16 11.59 9.19 3.45
N ASP A 17 11.62 9.60 4.71
CA ASP A 17 12.15 8.75 5.77
C ASP A 17 11.28 7.52 5.96
N ASN A 18 9.97 7.70 5.99
CA ASN A 18 9.04 6.58 6.11
C ASN A 18 9.14 5.66 4.91
N ALA A 19 9.16 6.24 3.71
CA ALA A 19 9.27 5.45 2.49
C ALA A 19 10.51 4.57 2.51
N SER A 20 11.65 5.13 2.92
CA SER A 20 12.91 4.38 2.97
C SER A 20 12.87 3.26 4.01
N ILE A 21 12.38 3.57 5.21
CA ILE A 21 12.34 2.57 6.29
C ILE A 21 11.41 1.42 5.95
N PHE A 22 10.24 1.73 5.42
CA PHE A 22 9.28 0.70 5.04
C PHE A 22 9.82 -0.17 3.91
N THR A 23 10.45 0.47 2.93
CA THR A 23 11.02 -0.27 1.80
C THR A 23 12.09 -1.24 2.27
N MET A 24 13.02 -0.77 3.10
CA MET A 24 14.08 -1.63 3.61
C MET A 24 13.53 -2.81 4.41
N GLY A 25 12.58 -2.54 5.28
CA GLY A 25 12.01 -3.60 6.10
C GLY A 25 11.27 -4.64 5.29
N LEU A 26 10.53 -4.20 4.28
CA LEU A 26 9.80 -5.13 3.43
C LEU A 26 10.74 -5.94 2.53
N GLU A 27 11.78 -5.31 2.01
CA GLU A 27 12.78 -6.04 1.23
C GLU A 27 13.50 -7.08 2.09
N ASP A 28 13.83 -6.72 3.31
CA ASP A 28 14.43 -7.68 4.25
C ASP A 28 13.48 -8.84 4.52
N GLY A 29 12.19 -8.60 4.47
CA GLY A 29 11.17 -9.63 4.64
C GLY A 29 10.95 -10.50 3.41
N GLY A 30 11.67 -10.25 2.33
CA GLY A 30 11.59 -11.08 1.12
C GLY A 30 10.67 -10.57 0.03
N PHE A 31 10.16 -9.34 0.15
CA PHE A 31 9.28 -8.78 -0.87
C PHE A 31 10.05 -7.96 -1.88
N GLU A 32 9.52 -7.89 -3.10
CA GLU A 32 9.99 -6.90 -4.06
C GLU A 32 9.16 -5.65 -3.85
N VAL A 33 9.83 -4.50 -3.73
CA VAL A 33 9.15 -3.26 -3.37
C VAL A 33 9.47 -2.16 -4.36
N ASP A 34 8.45 -1.53 -4.90
CA ASP A 34 8.60 -0.30 -5.65
C ASP A 34 8.04 0.82 -4.78
N THR A 35 8.75 1.93 -4.71
CA THR A 35 8.40 3.01 -3.79
C THR A 35 8.29 4.33 -4.53
N PHE A 36 7.21 5.04 -4.29
CA PHE A 36 6.99 6.37 -4.86
C PHE A 36 6.61 7.34 -3.76
N MET A 37 7.07 8.57 -3.89
CA MET A 37 6.66 9.64 -2.99
C MET A 37 5.62 10.55 -3.62
N ASP A 38 5.34 10.35 -4.91
CA ASP A 38 4.35 11.14 -5.64
C ASP A 38 3.25 10.20 -6.15
N PRO A 39 2.01 10.38 -5.70
CA PRO A 39 0.93 9.49 -6.11
C PRO A 39 0.65 9.51 -7.61
N LEU A 40 0.89 10.64 -8.28
CA LEU A 40 0.67 10.71 -9.72
C LEU A 40 1.69 9.89 -10.48
N LEU A 41 2.94 9.90 -10.04
CA LEU A 41 3.97 9.05 -10.64
C LEU A 41 3.71 7.58 -10.36
N ALA A 42 3.22 7.27 -9.17
CA ALA A 42 2.87 5.90 -8.83
C ALA A 42 1.76 5.38 -9.76
N LEU A 43 0.74 6.20 -10.00
CA LEU A 43 -0.36 5.82 -10.87
C LEU A 43 0.13 5.60 -12.31
N SER A 44 0.97 6.52 -12.81
CA SER A 44 1.53 6.38 -14.15
C SER A 44 2.32 5.09 -14.29
N SER A 45 3.14 4.79 -13.29
CA SER A 45 3.94 3.57 -13.30
C SER A 45 3.05 2.33 -13.29
N PHE A 46 1.97 2.37 -12.52
CA PHE A 46 1.03 1.26 -12.46
C PHE A 46 0.36 1.04 -13.82
N GLU A 47 -0.03 2.11 -14.48
CA GLU A 47 -0.67 2.03 -15.79
C GLU A 47 0.26 1.47 -16.87
N GLU A 48 1.55 1.81 -16.78
CA GLU A 48 2.51 1.36 -17.76
C GLU A 48 2.95 -0.08 -17.55
N SER A 49 2.85 -0.56 -16.32
CA SER A 49 3.41 -1.84 -15.93
C SER A 49 2.37 -2.95 -16.01
N LYS A 50 1.82 -3.17 -17.18
CA LYS A 50 0.74 -4.14 -17.34
C LYS A 50 1.17 -5.59 -17.09
N ARG A 51 2.45 -5.87 -17.21
CA ARG A 51 2.95 -7.24 -17.05
C ARG A 51 3.22 -7.62 -15.61
N ARG A 52 3.45 -6.61 -14.74
CA ARG A 52 3.80 -6.88 -13.37
C ARG A 52 2.71 -6.36 -12.48
N LYS A 53 2.02 -7.27 -11.87
CA LYS A 53 0.97 -6.89 -10.92
C LYS A 53 1.57 -6.81 -9.54
N TYR A 54 1.02 -5.90 -8.75
CA TYR A 54 1.36 -5.84 -7.34
C TYR A 54 0.39 -6.72 -6.56
N ASP A 55 0.93 -7.38 -5.56
CA ASP A 55 0.09 -8.18 -4.66
C ASP A 55 -0.54 -7.33 -3.58
N LEU A 56 0.11 -6.23 -3.23
CA LEU A 56 -0.37 -5.35 -2.17
C LEU A 56 0.07 -3.92 -2.44
N LEU A 57 -0.82 -2.98 -2.14
CA LEU A 57 -0.49 -1.56 -2.13
C LEU A 57 -0.40 -1.11 -0.68
N ILE A 58 0.61 -0.32 -0.35
CA ILE A 58 0.70 0.35 0.94
C ILE A 58 0.67 1.84 0.63
N LEU A 59 -0.43 2.49 0.98
CA LEU A 59 -0.70 3.87 0.56
C LEU A 59 -0.91 4.76 1.78
N ASP A 60 -0.11 5.82 1.86
CA ASP A 60 -0.39 6.88 2.82
C ASP A 60 -1.66 7.59 2.37
N ILE A 61 -2.53 7.95 3.32
CA ILE A 61 -3.78 8.60 2.97
C ILE A 61 -3.54 10.06 2.63
N LYS A 62 -2.81 10.79 3.47
CA LYS A 62 -2.64 12.21 3.26
C LYS A 62 -1.39 12.52 2.43
N MET A 63 -1.61 12.84 1.18
CA MET A 63 -0.55 13.20 0.25
C MET A 63 -1.00 14.38 -0.59
N PRO A 64 -0.07 15.22 -1.08
CA PRO A 64 -0.45 16.31 -1.98
C PRO A 64 -0.99 15.77 -3.30
N ASP A 65 -1.84 16.54 -3.94
CA ASP A 65 -2.41 16.27 -5.27
C ASP A 65 -3.44 15.15 -5.32
N MET A 66 -3.20 14.03 -4.67
CA MET A 66 -4.13 12.90 -4.68
C MET A 66 -3.93 12.14 -3.38
N ASN A 67 -4.99 11.92 -2.61
CA ASN A 67 -4.87 11.15 -1.38
C ASN A 67 -4.88 9.64 -1.66
N GLY A 68 -4.60 8.86 -0.62
CA GLY A 68 -4.48 7.41 -0.78
C GLY A 68 -5.77 6.73 -1.23
N PHE A 69 -6.92 7.23 -0.78
CA PHE A 69 -8.20 6.66 -1.21
C PHE A 69 -8.43 6.92 -2.70
N GLU A 70 -8.14 8.12 -3.16
CA GLU A 70 -8.29 8.47 -4.56
C GLU A 70 -7.35 7.65 -5.44
N LEU A 71 -6.11 7.49 -4.99
CA LEU A 71 -5.14 6.69 -5.72
C LEU A 71 -5.61 5.23 -5.81
N TYR A 72 -6.08 4.67 -4.71
CA TYR A 72 -6.59 3.30 -4.71
C TYR A 72 -7.75 3.14 -5.68
N GLU A 73 -8.68 4.11 -5.71
CA GLU A 73 -9.80 4.03 -6.62
C GLU A 73 -9.36 3.99 -8.08
N GLN A 74 -8.34 4.77 -8.42
CA GLN A 74 -7.80 4.74 -9.78
C GLN A 74 -7.12 3.41 -10.10
N ILE A 75 -6.33 2.91 -9.16
CA ILE A 75 -5.63 1.64 -9.36
C ILE A 75 -6.62 0.48 -9.47
N LYS A 76 -7.68 0.52 -8.68
CA LYS A 76 -8.69 -0.54 -8.67
C LYS A 76 -9.39 -0.67 -10.01
N LYS A 77 -9.47 0.41 -10.78
CA LYS A 77 -10.03 0.36 -12.13
C LYS A 77 -9.15 -0.45 -13.07
N ILE A 78 -7.85 -0.51 -12.78
CA ILE A 78 -6.90 -1.24 -13.60
C ILE A 78 -6.76 -2.68 -13.12
N ASP A 79 -6.71 -2.88 -11.81
CA ASP A 79 -6.60 -4.20 -11.20
C ASP A 79 -7.57 -4.28 -10.01
N SER A 80 -8.72 -4.86 -10.24
CA SER A 80 -9.78 -4.91 -9.23
C SER A 80 -9.50 -5.86 -8.08
N LYS A 81 -8.47 -6.69 -8.19
CA LYS A 81 -8.18 -7.71 -7.18
C LYS A 81 -7.01 -7.35 -6.28
N VAL A 82 -6.38 -6.19 -6.50
CA VAL A 82 -5.22 -5.82 -5.69
C VAL A 82 -5.64 -5.53 -4.25
N LYS A 83 -4.82 -5.98 -3.32
CA LYS A 83 -5.04 -5.70 -1.90
C LYS A 83 -4.43 -4.35 -1.55
N VAL A 84 -4.95 -3.70 -0.52
CA VAL A 84 -4.46 -2.39 -0.10
C VAL A 84 -4.39 -2.30 1.42
N CYS A 85 -3.35 -1.65 1.90
CA CYS A 85 -3.21 -1.29 3.30
C CYS A 85 -2.97 0.21 3.36
N PHE A 86 -3.90 0.95 3.97
CA PHE A 86 -3.78 2.39 4.09
C PHE A 86 -3.03 2.77 5.36
N LEU A 87 -2.16 3.77 5.25
CA LEU A 87 -1.43 4.30 6.40
C LEU A 87 -1.86 5.73 6.64
N THR A 88 -2.01 6.11 7.91
CA THR A 88 -2.30 7.50 8.23
C THR A 88 -1.69 7.90 9.56
N ALA A 89 -1.15 9.12 9.61
CA ALA A 89 -0.69 9.73 10.86
C ALA A 89 -1.84 10.44 11.58
N PHE A 90 -2.95 10.67 10.88
CA PHE A 90 -4.04 11.44 11.43
C PHE A 90 -5.15 10.52 11.87
N GLY A 91 -5.82 10.93 12.92
CA GLY A 91 -6.72 10.04 13.58
C GLY A 91 -8.12 10.08 13.02
N GLU A 92 -9.05 10.59 13.82
CA GLU A 92 -10.44 10.21 13.66
C GLU A 92 -11.09 10.57 12.34
N GLY A 93 -10.73 11.69 11.73
CA GLY A 93 -11.34 12.10 10.46
C GLY A 93 -11.13 11.11 9.35
N TYR A 94 -9.90 10.66 9.19
CA TYR A 94 -9.59 9.67 8.14
C TYR A 94 -10.09 8.29 8.51
N THR A 95 -10.13 7.98 9.80
CA THR A 95 -10.68 6.71 10.25
C THR A 95 -12.16 6.61 9.91
N GLU A 96 -12.91 7.69 10.10
CA GLU A 96 -14.33 7.70 9.76
C GLU A 96 -14.53 7.56 8.25
N GLU A 97 -13.74 8.27 7.46
CA GLU A 97 -13.83 8.14 6.00
C GLU A 97 -13.49 6.73 5.56
N PHE A 98 -12.48 6.12 6.16
CA PHE A 98 -12.11 4.75 5.87
C PHE A 98 -13.28 3.80 6.14
N LYS A 99 -13.93 3.95 7.29
CA LYS A 99 -15.05 3.09 7.65
C LYS A 99 -16.22 3.24 6.70
N LYS A 100 -16.46 4.44 6.20
CA LYS A 100 -17.53 4.66 5.24
C LYS A 100 -17.24 4.02 3.88
N ARG A 101 -15.99 4.15 3.43
CA ARG A 101 -15.61 3.62 2.12
C ARG A 101 -15.42 2.12 2.12
N PHE A 102 -14.97 1.58 3.26
CA PHE A 102 -14.60 0.16 3.36
C PHE A 102 -15.25 -0.42 4.61
N PRO A 103 -16.44 -0.96 4.48
CA PRO A 103 -17.10 -1.63 5.60
C PRO A 103 -16.26 -2.80 6.11
N SER A 104 -16.48 -3.22 7.32
CA SER A 104 -15.69 -4.28 7.94
C SER A 104 -15.69 -5.59 7.16
N SER A 105 -16.64 -5.74 6.26
CA SER A 105 -16.72 -6.94 5.42
C SER A 105 -15.82 -6.87 4.19
N SER A 106 -15.13 -5.74 3.96
CA SER A 106 -14.28 -5.61 2.78
C SER A 106 -13.06 -6.51 2.89
N ILE A 107 -12.86 -7.36 1.89
CA ILE A 107 -11.74 -8.28 1.86
C ILE A 107 -10.57 -7.62 1.15
N GLY A 108 -9.36 -7.81 1.70
CA GLY A 108 -8.15 -7.28 1.08
C GLY A 108 -7.91 -5.81 1.33
N VAL A 109 -8.61 -5.22 2.29
CA VAL A 109 -8.41 -3.82 2.67
C VAL A 109 -7.98 -3.76 4.12
N GLY A 110 -6.82 -3.15 4.37
CA GLY A 110 -6.29 -2.96 5.71
C GLY A 110 -6.08 -1.50 6.02
N PHE A 111 -5.84 -1.21 7.28
CA PHE A 111 -5.68 0.15 7.76
C PHE A 111 -4.72 0.16 8.95
N ILE A 112 -3.70 1.00 8.88
CA ILE A 112 -2.70 1.11 9.94
C ILE A 112 -2.53 2.58 10.32
N ARG A 113 -2.48 2.85 11.61
CA ARG A 113 -2.22 4.19 12.11
C ARG A 113 -0.72 4.34 12.34
N LYS A 114 -0.17 5.45 11.87
CA LYS A 114 1.21 5.82 12.17
C LYS A 114 1.25 6.48 13.56
N PRO A 115 2.37 6.42 14.25
CA PRO A 115 3.62 5.76 13.85
C PRO A 115 3.50 4.26 14.02
N ILE A 116 4.15 3.52 13.12
CA ILE A 116 4.18 2.07 13.22
C ILE A 116 5.63 1.61 13.11
N ARG A 117 5.98 0.61 13.90
CA ARG A 117 7.31 0.02 13.81
C ARG A 117 7.37 -0.83 12.56
N VAL A 118 8.56 -0.86 11.94
CA VAL A 118 8.72 -1.61 10.70
C VAL A 118 8.42 -3.10 10.89
N ASP A 119 8.76 -3.65 12.07
CA ASP A 119 8.46 -5.05 12.36
C ASP A 119 6.95 -5.32 12.34
N ASP A 120 6.18 -4.40 12.90
CA ASP A 120 4.73 -4.53 12.94
C ASP A 120 4.11 -4.35 11.55
N LEU A 121 4.70 -3.48 10.74
CA LEU A 121 4.26 -3.33 9.36
C LEU A 121 4.49 -4.62 8.57
N VAL A 122 5.68 -5.20 8.69
CA VAL A 122 5.99 -6.45 7.99
C VAL A 122 5.06 -7.57 8.44
N LYS A 123 4.77 -7.64 9.74
CA LYS A 123 3.85 -8.63 10.27
C LYS A 123 2.45 -8.45 9.67
N LYS A 124 1.96 -7.22 9.62
CA LYS A 124 0.64 -6.93 9.04
C LYS A 124 0.60 -7.32 7.56
N VAL A 125 1.66 -7.01 6.84
CA VAL A 125 1.75 -7.34 5.42
C VAL A 125 1.69 -8.86 5.22
N ASN A 126 2.45 -9.61 6.03
CA ASN A 126 2.41 -11.07 5.95
C ASN A 126 1.01 -11.61 6.22
N GLU A 127 0.32 -11.05 7.21
CA GLU A 127 -1.05 -11.45 7.51
C GLU A 127 -1.98 -11.20 6.32
N MET A 128 -1.85 -10.03 5.68
CA MET A 128 -2.69 -9.69 4.54
C MET A 128 -2.39 -10.56 3.32
N MET A 129 -1.13 -10.96 3.15
CA MET A 129 -0.74 -11.79 2.03
C MET A 129 -1.26 -13.23 2.15
N MET A 130 -1.57 -13.64 3.36
CA MET A 130 -2.03 -15.01 3.59
C MET A 130 -3.53 -15.19 3.33
N THR A 131 -4.26 -14.12 3.10
CA THR A 131 -5.73 -14.25 2.91
C THR A 131 -6.13 -14.22 1.45
#